data_a39f41052728446924b2945d16cb8f22
#
_entry.id   a39f41052728446924b2945d16cb8f22
#
_cell.length_a   1.000
_cell.length_b   1.000
_cell.length_c   1.000
_cell.angle_alpha   90.00
_cell.angle_beta   90.00
_cell.angle_gamma   90.00
#
_symmetry.space_group_name_H-M   'P 1'
#
loop_
_entity.id
_entity.type
_entity.pdbx_description
1 polymer ?
#
loop_
_entity_poly.entity_id
_entity_poly.type
_entity_poly.pdbx_seq_one_letter_code
_entity_poly.pdbx_strand_id
1 'polypeptide(L)'
;EEWISDKTRYACDGLLNQRLDTPYIKYNNKFEKASWDEVYKIIKSKIENTKKDKICGFVGDLTNMETSFIFKEFFDRTLNTNKYESRSFQRFIDNSVRENYLFNSTINGIEETDLILLIGTNPRFEATMVNARIRKAYLKNNTKIISLNDIGDLTYPYKFLDGKTQTIKDIFENKNDVAKDIINSKKPMIIFGESFLNTKSASYLFYSFKNFLTKNDKFTNEWNPFNILSTDAATVGNFDLDIINDKEDLIKDLNENKFELVYLLGQDNLIFNKKNEFVIYQGSHGDKGAEIADIILPGAAYTEQSGHYTNLEGKIQKAYKASYPPGEAKEDWKIINELSALIKRKNLYQNKEDLINSMFNYLNLQ
;
A
#
# COMPACT_ATOMS: atom_id res chain seq x y z
N GLU A 1 -12.99 -0.25 13.94
CA GLU A 1 -13.86 0.94 13.76
C GLU A 1 -15.22 0.50 13.19
N GLU A 2 -16.29 0.93 13.81
CA GLU A 2 -17.67 0.59 13.40
C GLU A 2 -18.23 1.54 12.31
N TRP A 3 -17.59 2.69 12.15
CA TRP A 3 -17.99 3.75 11.23
C TRP A 3 -17.18 3.73 9.96
N ILE A 4 -17.81 4.05 8.85
CA ILE A 4 -17.17 4.31 7.56
C ILE A 4 -17.40 5.76 7.15
N SER A 5 -16.48 6.32 6.36
CA SER A 5 -16.67 7.66 5.80
C SER A 5 -17.74 7.66 4.70
N ASP A 6 -18.35 8.81 4.44
CA ASP A 6 -19.25 8.96 3.30
C ASP A 6 -18.52 8.73 1.96
N LYS A 7 -17.23 9.09 1.87
CA LYS A 7 -16.38 8.75 0.73
C LYS A 7 -16.41 7.24 0.43
N THR A 8 -16.23 6.41 1.45
CA THR A 8 -16.30 4.94 1.32
C THR A 8 -17.72 4.47 0.98
N ARG A 9 -18.72 5.05 1.62
CA ARG A 9 -20.14 4.68 1.42
C ARG A 9 -20.61 4.89 -0.01
N TYR A 10 -20.25 6.02 -0.61
CA TYR A 10 -20.67 6.38 -1.98
C TYR A 10 -19.72 5.87 -3.08
N ALA A 11 -18.59 5.26 -2.73
CA ALA A 11 -17.69 4.66 -3.71
C ALA A 11 -18.22 3.39 -4.38
N CYS A 12 -19.32 2.80 -3.87
CA CYS A 12 -19.89 1.56 -4.38
C CYS A 12 -20.36 1.67 -5.85
N ASP A 13 -20.79 2.84 -6.31
CA ASP A 13 -21.21 3.05 -7.70
C ASP A 13 -20.06 2.81 -8.69
N GLY A 14 -18.82 3.09 -8.29
CA GLY A 14 -17.62 2.82 -9.09
C GLY A 14 -17.38 1.33 -9.37
N LEU A 15 -17.88 0.45 -8.49
CA LEU A 15 -17.74 -0.99 -8.66
C LEU A 15 -18.46 -1.56 -9.89
N LEU A 16 -19.42 -0.84 -10.46
CA LEU A 16 -20.19 -1.28 -11.61
C LEU A 16 -19.67 -0.69 -12.94
N ASN A 17 -18.83 0.33 -12.87
CA ASN A 17 -18.35 1.05 -14.04
C ASN A 17 -17.01 0.50 -14.55
N GLN A 18 -16.81 0.54 -15.86
CA GLN A 18 -15.55 0.17 -16.53
C GLN A 18 -14.99 -1.20 -16.10
N ARG A 19 -15.88 -2.16 -15.87
CA ARG A 19 -15.50 -3.51 -15.44
C ARG A 19 -14.86 -4.31 -16.55
N LEU A 20 -13.77 -4.98 -16.19
CA LEU A 20 -13.12 -5.97 -17.05
C LEU A 20 -13.82 -7.31 -16.85
N ASP A 21 -14.42 -7.83 -17.91
CA ASP A 21 -15.29 -9.02 -17.91
C ASP A 21 -14.73 -10.20 -18.69
N THR A 22 -13.75 -9.98 -19.55
CA THR A 22 -13.10 -10.99 -20.41
C THR A 22 -11.65 -10.61 -20.62
N PRO A 23 -10.74 -11.55 -20.96
CA PRO A 23 -9.38 -11.20 -21.33
C PRO A 23 -9.31 -10.38 -22.62
N TYR A 24 -8.32 -9.50 -22.73
CA TYR A 24 -8.07 -8.69 -23.91
C TYR A 24 -6.59 -8.76 -24.32
N ILE A 25 -6.38 -8.69 -25.63
CA ILE A 25 -5.05 -8.55 -26.26
C ILE A 25 -5.06 -7.25 -27.07
N LYS A 26 -3.98 -6.49 -26.98
CA LYS A 26 -3.80 -5.26 -27.75
C LYS A 26 -3.15 -5.54 -29.09
N TYR A 27 -3.88 -5.32 -30.17
CA TYR A 27 -3.39 -5.37 -31.54
C TYR A 27 -3.53 -3.98 -32.21
N ASN A 28 -2.46 -3.45 -32.78
CA ASN A 28 -2.49 -2.15 -33.47
C ASN A 28 -3.14 -1.03 -32.63
N ASN A 29 -2.81 -0.95 -31.33
CA ASN A 29 -3.35 -0.01 -30.35
C ASN A 29 -4.87 -0.16 -30.08
N LYS A 30 -5.47 -1.29 -30.43
CA LYS A 30 -6.88 -1.60 -30.08
C LYS A 30 -6.93 -2.88 -29.28
N PHE A 31 -7.79 -2.89 -28.26
CA PHE A 31 -8.06 -4.09 -27.49
C PHE A 31 -9.10 -4.96 -28.19
N GLU A 32 -8.76 -6.23 -28.35
CA GLU A 32 -9.65 -7.27 -28.87
C GLU A 32 -9.89 -8.32 -27.80
N LYS A 33 -11.13 -8.82 -27.72
CA LYS A 33 -11.49 -9.91 -26.80
C LYS A 33 -10.73 -11.17 -27.17
N ALA A 34 -10.24 -11.86 -26.16
CA ALA A 34 -9.50 -13.11 -26.33
C ALA A 34 -9.97 -14.16 -25.29
N SER A 35 -9.66 -15.41 -25.55
CA SER A 35 -9.88 -16.47 -24.59
C SER A 35 -8.75 -16.53 -23.54
N TRP A 36 -9.03 -17.10 -22.38
CA TRP A 36 -8.02 -17.36 -21.35
C TRP A 36 -6.85 -18.18 -21.89
N ASP A 37 -7.11 -19.19 -22.73
CA ASP A 37 -6.08 -20.04 -23.33
C ASP A 37 -5.14 -19.27 -24.24
N GLU A 38 -5.66 -18.31 -25.00
CA GLU A 38 -4.85 -17.48 -25.90
C GLU A 38 -3.93 -16.56 -25.11
N VAL A 39 -4.48 -15.80 -24.14
CA VAL A 39 -3.68 -14.87 -23.33
C VAL A 39 -2.61 -15.62 -22.53
N TYR A 40 -2.94 -16.77 -21.97
CA TYR A 40 -1.98 -17.57 -21.21
C TYR A 40 -0.85 -18.13 -22.08
N LYS A 41 -1.13 -18.57 -23.30
CA LYS A 41 -0.10 -19.03 -24.26
C LYS A 41 0.86 -17.90 -24.63
N ILE A 42 0.33 -16.69 -24.89
CA ILE A 42 1.16 -15.52 -25.21
C ILE A 42 2.03 -15.13 -24.01
N ILE A 43 1.44 -15.04 -22.81
CA ILE A 43 2.17 -14.70 -21.58
C ILE A 43 3.28 -15.72 -21.34
N LYS A 44 2.98 -17.02 -21.40
CA LYS A 44 3.98 -18.08 -21.25
C LYS A 44 5.13 -17.91 -22.24
N SER A 45 4.83 -17.73 -23.52
CA SER A 45 5.85 -17.53 -24.56
C SER A 45 6.71 -16.29 -24.27
N LYS A 46 6.09 -15.19 -23.83
CA LYS A 46 6.83 -13.96 -23.49
C LYS A 46 7.75 -14.19 -22.28
N ILE A 47 7.26 -14.83 -21.22
CA ILE A 47 8.07 -15.16 -20.03
C ILE A 47 9.25 -16.07 -20.40
N GLU A 48 9.02 -17.14 -21.20
CA GLU A 48 10.06 -18.10 -21.59
C GLU A 48 11.15 -17.48 -22.48
N ASN A 49 10.81 -16.44 -23.25
CA ASN A 49 11.75 -15.72 -24.13
C ASN A 49 12.38 -14.48 -23.48
N THR A 50 11.98 -14.09 -22.28
CA THR A 50 12.53 -12.94 -21.57
C THR A 50 13.49 -13.40 -20.47
N LYS A 51 14.65 -12.74 -20.37
CA LYS A 51 15.59 -13.03 -19.26
C LYS A 51 14.97 -12.67 -17.92
N LYS A 52 15.24 -13.45 -16.89
CA LYS A 52 14.66 -13.29 -15.54
C LYS A 52 14.92 -11.91 -14.93
N ASP A 53 16.10 -11.37 -15.14
CA ASP A 53 16.51 -10.04 -14.68
C ASP A 53 15.83 -8.88 -15.43
N LYS A 54 15.12 -9.21 -16.53
CA LYS A 54 14.34 -8.27 -17.34
C LYS A 54 12.82 -8.34 -17.08
N ILE A 55 12.41 -9.11 -16.09
CA ILE A 55 11.00 -9.24 -15.67
C ILE A 55 10.84 -8.56 -14.33
N CYS A 56 9.86 -7.68 -14.21
CA CYS A 56 9.47 -7.10 -12.94
C CYS A 56 7.94 -7.09 -12.74
N GLY A 57 7.51 -6.93 -11.50
CA GLY A 57 6.10 -6.88 -11.16
C GLY A 57 5.79 -5.85 -10.09
N PHE A 58 4.59 -5.27 -10.19
CA PHE A 58 4.10 -4.27 -9.23
C PHE A 58 2.71 -4.63 -8.73
N VAL A 59 2.56 -4.58 -7.41
CA VAL A 59 1.30 -4.87 -6.71
C VAL A 59 0.59 -3.56 -6.38
N GLY A 60 -0.70 -3.49 -6.62
CA GLY A 60 -1.51 -2.30 -6.39
C GLY A 60 -2.08 -2.17 -4.99
N ASP A 61 -2.72 -1.04 -4.78
CA ASP A 61 -3.07 -0.49 -3.47
C ASP A 61 -4.30 -1.14 -2.80
N LEU A 62 -5.09 -1.93 -3.55
CA LEU A 62 -6.31 -2.61 -3.07
C LEU A 62 -6.18 -4.14 -3.06
N THR A 63 -5.00 -4.68 -3.32
CA THR A 63 -4.76 -6.13 -3.39
C THR A 63 -4.83 -6.76 -2.01
N ASN A 64 -5.59 -7.86 -1.85
CA ASN A 64 -5.60 -8.60 -0.59
C ASN A 64 -4.30 -9.39 -0.38
N MET A 65 -4.02 -9.75 0.87
CA MET A 65 -2.76 -10.37 1.26
C MET A 65 -2.51 -11.72 0.57
N GLU A 66 -3.54 -12.54 0.35
CA GLU A 66 -3.39 -13.82 -0.35
C GLU A 66 -2.93 -13.62 -1.79
N THR A 67 -3.52 -12.64 -2.48
CA THR A 67 -3.16 -12.33 -3.85
C THR A 67 -1.75 -11.73 -3.94
N SER A 68 -1.41 -10.84 -3.02
CA SER A 68 -0.05 -10.30 -2.91
C SER A 68 0.97 -11.41 -2.60
N PHE A 69 0.65 -12.33 -1.69
CA PHE A 69 1.55 -13.43 -1.32
C PHE A 69 1.77 -14.42 -2.47
N ILE A 70 0.70 -14.85 -3.17
CA ILE A 70 0.88 -15.75 -4.31
C ILE A 70 1.61 -15.06 -5.48
N PHE A 71 1.48 -13.73 -5.63
CA PHE A 71 2.26 -12.96 -6.60
C PHE A 71 3.76 -12.99 -6.27
N LYS A 72 4.13 -12.76 -5.01
CA LYS A 72 5.49 -12.94 -4.52
C LYS A 72 6.01 -14.35 -4.82
N GLU A 73 5.26 -15.38 -4.42
CA GLU A 73 5.60 -16.77 -4.65
C GLU A 73 5.73 -17.12 -6.15
N PHE A 74 4.92 -16.50 -7.00
CA PHE A 74 5.03 -16.65 -8.45
C PHE A 74 6.35 -16.10 -8.98
N PHE A 75 6.76 -14.93 -8.51
CA PHE A 75 8.04 -14.34 -8.86
C PHE A 75 9.21 -15.18 -8.33
N ASP A 76 9.20 -15.52 -7.05
CA ASP A 76 10.28 -16.27 -6.40
C ASP A 76 10.41 -17.70 -6.95
N ARG A 77 9.31 -18.46 -7.04
CA ARG A 77 9.33 -19.90 -7.33
C ARG A 77 9.09 -20.23 -8.79
N THR A 78 8.31 -19.42 -9.52
CA THR A 78 8.00 -19.70 -10.93
C THR A 78 8.93 -18.96 -11.86
N LEU A 79 9.09 -17.65 -11.68
CA LEU A 79 9.96 -16.82 -12.51
C LEU A 79 11.43 -16.86 -12.07
N ASN A 80 11.70 -17.22 -10.81
CA ASN A 80 13.00 -17.22 -10.14
C ASN A 80 13.67 -15.82 -10.22
N THR A 81 12.95 -14.79 -9.85
CA THR A 81 13.41 -13.40 -9.72
C THR A 81 12.71 -12.75 -8.52
N ASN A 82 13.38 -11.82 -7.87
CA ASN A 82 12.85 -11.06 -6.73
C ASN A 82 12.52 -9.60 -7.13
N LYS A 83 12.30 -9.34 -8.42
CA LYS A 83 12.02 -8.00 -8.93
C LYS A 83 10.52 -7.70 -8.87
N TYR A 84 10.00 -7.57 -7.66
CA TYR A 84 8.63 -7.15 -7.39
C TYR A 84 8.61 -6.05 -6.35
N GLU A 85 7.57 -5.20 -6.41
CA GLU A 85 7.42 -4.01 -5.60
C GLU A 85 5.93 -3.69 -5.37
N SER A 86 5.58 -3.14 -4.22
CA SER A 86 4.24 -2.64 -3.93
C SER A 86 4.13 -1.12 -3.93
N ARG A 87 5.24 -0.39 -3.96
CA ARG A 87 5.21 1.07 -4.06
C ARG A 87 4.89 1.52 -5.48
N SER A 88 4.06 2.52 -5.62
CA SER A 88 3.75 3.18 -6.91
C SER A 88 4.67 4.36 -7.22
N PHE A 89 5.40 4.85 -6.22
CA PHE A 89 6.37 5.94 -6.32
C PHE A 89 7.47 5.77 -5.27
N GLN A 90 8.62 6.40 -5.51
CA GLN A 90 9.72 6.38 -4.54
C GLN A 90 9.33 7.13 -3.28
N ARG A 91 9.33 6.42 -2.15
CA ARG A 91 9.19 6.99 -0.81
C ARG A 91 10.11 6.27 0.15
N PHE A 92 10.52 6.98 1.20
CA PHE A 92 11.24 6.35 2.30
C PHE A 92 10.31 5.39 3.04
N ILE A 93 10.78 4.19 3.27
CA ILE A 93 10.16 3.17 4.12
C ILE A 93 11.28 2.47 4.87
N ASP A 94 11.01 2.15 6.12
CA ASP A 94 11.84 1.26 6.91
C ASP A 94 10.97 0.09 7.38
N ASN A 95 11.17 -1.08 6.77
CA ASN A 95 10.49 -2.33 7.10
C ASN A 95 11.33 -3.25 8.02
N SER A 96 12.45 -2.76 8.55
CA SER A 96 13.34 -3.54 9.43
C SER A 96 12.66 -3.97 10.73
N VAL A 97 11.73 -3.17 11.21
CA VAL A 97 10.84 -3.49 12.35
C VAL A 97 9.44 -2.96 12.08
N ARG A 98 8.46 -3.72 12.50
CA ARG A 98 7.04 -3.48 12.18
C ARG A 98 6.53 -2.12 12.68
N GLU A 99 7.04 -1.65 13.82
CA GLU A 99 6.68 -0.36 14.41
C GLU A 99 7.07 0.84 13.54
N ASN A 100 7.93 0.67 12.55
CA ASN A 100 8.36 1.75 11.69
C ASN A 100 7.36 2.10 10.58
N TYR A 101 6.34 1.25 10.36
CA TYR A 101 5.30 1.50 9.34
C TYR A 101 3.86 1.37 9.86
N LEU A 102 3.66 1.21 11.17
CA LEU A 102 2.35 1.10 11.79
C LEU A 102 1.86 2.40 12.43
N PHE A 103 0.56 2.47 12.67
CA PHE A 103 -0.08 3.42 13.56
C PHE A 103 -0.06 2.85 14.98
N ASN A 104 1.05 3.04 15.68
CA ASN A 104 1.38 2.32 16.91
C ASN A 104 0.55 2.72 18.13
N SER A 105 0.13 4.00 18.22
CA SER A 105 -0.69 4.48 19.35
C SER A 105 -2.13 3.97 19.33
N THR A 106 -2.51 3.19 18.32
CA THR A 106 -3.86 2.73 17.99
C THR A 106 -4.85 3.84 17.61
N ILE A 107 -5.88 3.49 16.85
CA ILE A 107 -6.94 4.45 16.44
C ILE A 107 -7.77 4.86 17.67
N ASN A 108 -8.00 3.93 18.61
CA ASN A 108 -8.68 4.26 19.86
C ASN A 108 -7.81 5.14 20.78
N GLY A 109 -6.50 4.92 20.79
CA GLY A 109 -5.55 5.72 21.58
C GLY A 109 -5.51 7.20 21.19
N ILE A 110 -6.02 7.58 20.01
CA ILE A 110 -6.18 9.00 19.64
C ILE A 110 -7.00 9.75 20.69
N GLU A 111 -8.00 9.11 21.28
CA GLU A 111 -8.85 9.74 22.30
C GLU A 111 -8.20 9.89 23.68
N GLU A 112 -7.00 9.30 23.87
CA GLU A 112 -6.25 9.36 25.13
C GLU A 112 -5.09 10.36 25.08
N THR A 113 -4.76 10.87 23.89
CA THR A 113 -3.62 11.76 23.69
C THR A 113 -3.88 13.17 24.20
N ASP A 114 -2.86 13.82 24.73
CA ASP A 114 -2.89 15.21 25.18
C ASP A 114 -2.23 16.18 24.15
N LEU A 115 -1.43 15.62 23.20
CA LEU A 115 -0.82 16.38 22.13
C LEU A 115 -0.74 15.54 20.85
N ILE A 116 -1.16 16.14 19.72
CA ILE A 116 -1.01 15.55 18.37
C ILE A 116 -0.17 16.49 17.50
N LEU A 117 0.87 15.94 16.87
CA LEU A 117 1.65 16.63 15.84
C LEU A 117 1.46 15.91 14.49
N LEU A 118 0.91 16.63 13.52
CA LEU A 118 0.69 16.18 12.15
C LEU A 118 1.85 16.62 11.25
N ILE A 119 2.52 15.68 10.60
CA ILE A 119 3.67 15.94 9.71
C ILE A 119 3.41 15.29 8.34
N GLY A 120 3.20 16.11 7.32
CA GLY A 120 3.02 15.64 5.95
C GLY A 120 1.75 14.83 5.70
N THR A 121 0.68 15.13 6.43
CA THR A 121 -0.65 14.50 6.27
C THR A 121 -1.77 15.51 6.41
N ASN A 122 -2.87 15.28 5.68
CA ASN A 122 -4.16 15.89 5.90
C ASN A 122 -5.18 14.81 6.26
N PRO A 123 -5.39 14.52 7.55
CA PRO A 123 -6.23 13.40 7.96
C PRO A 123 -7.69 13.53 7.55
N ARG A 124 -8.17 14.75 7.25
CA ARG A 124 -9.54 14.94 6.75
C ARG A 124 -9.77 14.27 5.40
N PHE A 125 -8.77 14.31 4.52
CA PHE A 125 -8.84 13.73 3.17
C PHE A 125 -8.23 12.34 3.09
N GLU A 126 -7.15 12.08 3.83
CA GLU A 126 -6.38 10.85 3.75
C GLU A 126 -6.94 9.76 4.65
N ALA A 127 -7.47 10.13 5.85
CA ALA A 127 -7.96 9.18 6.85
C ALA A 127 -9.11 9.78 7.65
N THR A 128 -10.27 9.91 7.03
CA THR A 128 -11.44 10.62 7.58
C THR A 128 -11.85 10.13 8.98
N MET A 129 -11.76 8.82 9.24
CA MET A 129 -12.10 8.27 10.57
C MET A 129 -11.06 8.61 11.62
N VAL A 130 -9.78 8.67 11.26
CA VAL A 130 -8.70 9.20 12.14
C VAL A 130 -8.98 10.67 12.46
N ASN A 131 -9.35 11.47 11.43
CA ASN A 131 -9.72 12.88 11.64
C ASN A 131 -10.91 13.04 12.60
N ALA A 132 -11.94 12.20 12.47
CA ALA A 132 -13.09 12.19 13.38
C ALA A 132 -12.69 11.88 14.83
N ARG A 133 -11.76 10.96 15.03
CA ARG A 133 -11.20 10.64 16.36
C ARG A 133 -10.35 11.77 16.91
N ILE A 134 -9.54 12.44 16.10
CA ILE A 134 -8.77 13.64 16.50
C ILE A 134 -9.74 14.75 16.95
N ARG A 135 -10.82 14.98 16.19
CA ARG A 135 -11.86 15.93 16.58
C ARG A 135 -12.51 15.57 17.91
N LYS A 136 -12.77 14.28 18.15
CA LYS A 136 -13.34 13.79 19.40
C LYS A 136 -12.38 14.00 20.59
N ALA A 137 -11.07 13.73 20.39
CA ALA A 137 -10.03 14.00 21.37
C ALA A 137 -9.95 15.50 21.73
N TYR A 138 -10.00 16.37 20.72
CA TYR A 138 -10.05 17.82 20.94
C TYR A 138 -11.25 18.24 21.77
N LEU A 139 -12.47 17.79 21.40
CA LEU A 139 -13.71 18.19 22.08
C LEU A 139 -13.82 17.65 23.52
N LYS A 140 -13.30 16.45 23.76
CA LYS A 140 -13.42 15.75 25.05
C LYS A 140 -12.30 16.11 26.04
N ASN A 141 -11.06 16.19 25.54
CA ASN A 141 -9.87 16.31 26.38
C ASN A 141 -9.12 17.62 26.15
N ASN A 142 -9.59 18.48 25.26
CA ASN A 142 -8.89 19.70 24.86
C ASN A 142 -7.46 19.41 24.34
N THR A 143 -7.30 18.30 23.64
CA THR A 143 -6.02 17.84 23.08
C THR A 143 -5.38 18.94 22.23
N LYS A 144 -4.11 19.26 22.49
CA LYS A 144 -3.35 20.25 21.70
C LYS A 144 -3.01 19.66 20.35
N ILE A 145 -3.45 20.30 19.27
CA ILE A 145 -3.20 19.85 17.90
C ILE A 145 -2.29 20.84 17.18
N ILE A 146 -1.22 20.31 16.61
CA ILE A 146 -0.22 21.08 15.85
C ILE A 146 -0.04 20.41 14.49
N SER A 147 0.00 21.17 13.44
CA SER A 147 0.34 20.71 12.09
C SER A 147 1.60 21.40 11.59
N LEU A 148 2.46 20.66 10.89
CA LEU A 148 3.64 21.25 10.27
C LEU A 148 3.22 22.29 9.22
N ASN A 149 2.17 22.02 8.45
CA ASN A 149 1.66 22.88 7.40
C ASN A 149 0.26 23.41 7.72
N ASP A 150 -0.14 24.47 7.05
CA ASP A 150 -1.56 24.82 6.93
C ASP A 150 -2.22 23.83 5.99
N ILE A 151 -3.12 23.03 6.54
CA ILE A 151 -3.83 21.95 5.82
C ILE A 151 -5.34 22.24 5.68
N GLY A 152 -5.75 23.50 5.92
CA GLY A 152 -7.12 23.95 5.77
C GLY A 152 -8.03 23.53 6.93
N ASP A 153 -9.33 23.51 6.69
CA ASP A 153 -10.32 23.15 7.70
C ASP A 153 -10.33 21.67 8.03
N LEU A 154 -9.93 21.33 9.26
CA LEU A 154 -10.00 19.98 9.83
C LEU A 154 -11.27 19.73 10.65
N THR A 155 -12.17 20.70 10.77
CA THR A 155 -13.35 20.72 11.64
C THR A 155 -13.04 20.91 13.14
N TYR A 156 -11.80 21.25 13.47
CA TYR A 156 -11.30 21.63 14.78
C TYR A 156 -10.12 22.57 14.64
N PRO A 157 -9.82 23.43 15.63
CA PRO A 157 -8.67 24.34 15.57
C PRO A 157 -7.37 23.58 15.76
N TYR A 158 -6.33 24.04 15.10
CA TYR A 158 -4.96 23.57 15.27
C TYR A 158 -3.98 24.73 15.10
N LYS A 159 -2.80 24.62 15.70
CA LYS A 159 -1.69 25.51 15.45
C LYS A 159 -0.91 24.99 14.24
N PHE A 160 -0.76 25.76 13.18
CA PHE A 160 0.15 25.41 12.10
C PHE A 160 1.52 26.10 12.25
N LEU A 161 2.55 25.46 11.69
CA LEU A 161 3.91 25.93 11.63
C LEU A 161 4.19 26.49 10.22
N ASP A 162 5.41 26.39 9.71
CA ASP A 162 5.81 27.02 8.44
C ASP A 162 5.97 26.03 7.25
N GLY A 163 5.67 24.76 7.44
CA GLY A 163 5.75 23.73 6.40
C GLY A 163 7.16 23.30 6.00
N LYS A 164 8.20 23.80 6.66
CA LYS A 164 9.58 23.51 6.28
C LYS A 164 10.14 22.29 6.99
N THR A 165 10.93 21.49 6.28
CA THR A 165 11.67 20.36 6.88
C THR A 165 12.68 20.84 7.94
N GLN A 166 13.17 22.08 7.84
CA GLN A 166 14.01 22.70 8.85
C GLN A 166 13.29 22.82 10.19
N THR A 167 11.99 23.12 10.21
CA THR A 167 11.20 23.20 11.44
C THR A 167 11.11 21.84 12.15
N ILE A 168 11.03 20.73 11.41
CA ILE A 168 11.12 19.39 12.01
C ILE A 168 12.49 19.22 12.70
N LYS A 169 13.56 19.65 12.05
CA LYS A 169 14.91 19.62 12.61
C LYS A 169 15.00 20.47 13.88
N ASP A 170 14.47 21.67 13.86
CA ASP A 170 14.48 22.58 15.01
C ASP A 170 13.69 22.00 16.22
N ILE A 171 12.65 21.19 15.97
CA ILE A 171 11.92 20.48 17.01
C ILE A 171 12.83 19.44 17.71
N PHE A 172 13.43 18.51 16.95
CA PHE A 172 14.25 17.48 17.59
C PHE A 172 15.63 17.97 18.09
N GLU A 173 16.06 19.17 17.67
CA GLU A 173 17.23 19.86 18.25
C GLU A 173 16.89 20.78 19.43
N ASN A 174 15.64 20.76 19.93
CA ASN A 174 15.14 21.61 21.03
C ASN A 174 15.24 23.13 20.78
N LYS A 175 15.17 23.55 19.52
CA LYS A 175 15.21 24.96 19.10
C LYS A 175 13.82 25.56 18.89
N ASN A 176 12.77 24.79 19.05
CA ASN A 176 11.38 25.18 18.85
C ASN A 176 10.55 24.90 20.09
N ASP A 177 9.56 25.76 20.41
CA ASP A 177 8.69 25.56 21.58
C ASP A 177 7.85 24.29 21.50
N VAL A 178 7.56 23.78 20.30
CA VAL A 178 6.89 22.50 20.10
C VAL A 178 7.69 21.34 20.70
N ALA A 179 9.01 21.42 20.73
CA ALA A 179 9.84 20.42 21.42
C ALA A 179 9.49 20.35 22.91
N LYS A 180 9.35 21.50 23.58
CA LYS A 180 8.94 21.57 25.00
C LYS A 180 7.53 21.01 25.22
N ASP A 181 6.61 21.33 24.29
CA ASP A 181 5.25 20.78 24.33
C ASP A 181 5.27 19.24 24.26
N ILE A 182 6.06 18.66 23.36
CA ILE A 182 6.20 17.19 23.23
C ILE A 182 6.86 16.59 24.50
N ILE A 183 7.91 17.23 25.01
CA ILE A 183 8.63 16.77 26.22
C ILE A 183 7.71 16.81 27.44
N ASN A 184 6.86 17.81 27.57
CA ASN A 184 5.93 17.95 28.71
C ASN A 184 4.64 17.13 28.55
N SER A 185 4.31 16.68 27.34
CA SER A 185 3.14 15.85 27.06
C SER A 185 3.30 14.47 27.73
N LYS A 186 2.20 13.95 28.29
CA LYS A 186 2.16 12.60 28.90
C LYS A 186 1.98 11.53 27.84
N LYS A 187 1.12 11.79 26.85
CA LYS A 187 0.81 10.86 25.75
C LYS A 187 0.89 11.60 24.41
N PRO A 188 2.09 12.05 23.98
CA PRO A 188 2.23 12.70 22.68
C PRO A 188 1.97 11.71 21.56
N MET A 189 1.35 12.17 20.47
CA MET A 189 1.12 11.40 19.25
C MET A 189 1.70 12.15 18.07
N ILE A 190 2.68 11.56 17.40
CA ILE A 190 3.31 12.11 16.20
C ILE A 190 2.84 11.30 15.03
N ILE A 191 2.20 11.93 14.04
CA ILE A 191 1.64 11.27 12.87
C ILE A 191 2.39 11.73 11.63
N PHE A 192 3.10 10.80 10.99
CA PHE A 192 3.80 11.01 9.74
C PHE A 192 2.96 10.48 8.57
N GLY A 193 2.67 11.32 7.60
CA GLY A 193 1.94 10.94 6.41
C GLY A 193 2.82 10.78 5.17
N GLU A 194 2.18 10.42 4.08
CA GLU A 194 2.82 10.12 2.79
C GLU A 194 3.69 11.28 2.25
N SER A 195 3.22 12.53 2.38
CA SER A 195 3.97 13.68 1.90
C SER A 195 5.32 13.86 2.61
N PHE A 196 5.40 13.49 3.90
CA PHE A 196 6.67 13.48 4.62
C PHE A 196 7.60 12.40 4.11
N LEU A 197 7.08 11.17 3.93
CA LEU A 197 7.87 10.02 3.48
C LEU A 197 8.44 10.20 2.07
N ASN A 198 7.84 11.07 1.25
CA ASN A 198 8.30 11.42 -0.09
C ASN A 198 9.41 12.47 -0.12
N THR A 199 9.76 13.07 1.01
CA THR A 199 10.83 14.08 1.03
C THR A 199 12.21 13.44 0.91
N LYS A 200 13.16 14.12 0.24
CA LYS A 200 14.54 13.62 0.10
C LYS A 200 15.25 13.40 1.44
N SER A 201 14.85 14.11 2.47
CA SER A 201 15.42 14.01 3.82
C SER A 201 14.63 13.12 4.76
N ALA A 202 13.61 12.40 4.27
CA ALA A 202 12.71 11.61 5.10
C ALA A 202 13.44 10.64 6.03
N SER A 203 14.39 9.86 5.53
CA SER A 203 15.17 8.92 6.33
C SER A 203 15.88 9.59 7.51
N TYR A 204 16.62 10.68 7.23
CA TYR A 204 17.32 11.41 8.28
C TYR A 204 16.37 11.98 9.34
N LEU A 205 15.28 12.63 8.89
CA LEU A 205 14.30 13.26 9.78
C LEU A 205 13.54 12.21 10.60
N PHE A 206 13.18 11.09 9.99
CA PHE A 206 12.52 9.96 10.62
C PHE A 206 13.31 9.42 11.81
N TYR A 207 14.56 9.00 11.57
CA TYR A 207 15.41 8.44 12.62
C TYR A 207 15.80 9.48 13.67
N SER A 208 16.05 10.72 13.27
CA SER A 208 16.38 11.80 14.21
C SER A 208 15.20 12.12 15.13
N PHE A 209 13.97 12.11 14.59
CA PHE A 209 12.77 12.34 15.40
C PHE A 209 12.47 11.15 16.32
N LYS A 210 12.62 9.93 15.85
CA LYS A 210 12.51 8.72 16.69
C LYS A 210 13.50 8.74 17.84
N ASN A 211 14.77 9.11 17.57
CA ASN A 211 15.80 9.27 18.59
C ASN A 211 15.48 10.39 19.58
N PHE A 212 14.91 11.51 19.13
CA PHE A 212 14.44 12.58 20.01
C PHE A 212 13.36 12.08 20.99
N LEU A 213 12.37 11.34 20.51
CA LEU A 213 11.33 10.76 21.35
C LEU A 213 11.91 9.75 22.35
N THR A 214 12.87 8.92 21.94
CA THR A 214 13.58 7.96 22.80
C THR A 214 14.36 8.67 23.91
N LYS A 215 15.14 9.71 23.58
CA LYS A 215 15.93 10.48 24.55
C LYS A 215 15.09 11.21 25.59
N ASN A 216 13.84 11.46 25.30
CA ASN A 216 12.91 12.14 26.19
C ASN A 216 11.88 11.17 26.83
N ASP A 217 12.17 9.87 26.85
CA ASP A 217 11.37 8.82 27.50
C ASP A 217 9.90 8.82 27.06
N LYS A 218 9.63 9.09 25.76
CA LYS A 218 8.26 9.11 25.23
C LYS A 218 7.74 7.74 24.81
N PHE A 219 8.62 6.78 24.61
CA PHE A 219 8.26 5.37 24.44
C PHE A 219 8.10 4.70 25.79
N THR A 220 6.95 4.15 26.07
CA THR A 220 6.67 3.38 27.29
C THR A 220 6.07 2.02 26.92
N ASN A 221 5.92 1.12 27.89
CA ASN A 221 5.27 -0.18 27.64
C ASN A 221 3.82 -0.04 27.18
N GLU A 222 3.15 1.06 27.52
CA GLU A 222 1.74 1.31 27.21
C GLU A 222 1.53 2.32 26.08
N TRP A 223 2.58 3.03 25.66
CA TRP A 223 2.45 4.11 24.69
C TRP A 223 3.63 4.19 23.73
N ASN A 224 3.33 4.04 22.45
CA ASN A 224 4.28 4.32 21.37
C ASN A 224 3.80 5.58 20.63
N PRO A 225 4.51 6.71 20.72
CA PRO A 225 4.08 8.00 20.16
C PRO A 225 4.29 8.13 18.66
N PHE A 226 4.97 7.17 18.03
CA PHE A 226 5.44 7.24 16.65
C PHE A 226 4.47 6.51 15.72
N ASN A 227 3.81 7.24 14.82
CA ASN A 227 2.72 6.71 14.00
C ASN A 227 2.93 7.03 12.53
N ILE A 228 2.74 6.04 11.67
CA ILE A 228 2.71 6.20 10.22
C ILE A 228 1.26 6.12 9.76
N LEU A 229 0.83 7.09 8.96
CA LEU A 229 -0.49 7.13 8.35
C LEU A 229 -0.37 6.76 6.88
N SER A 230 -0.57 5.47 6.58
CA SER A 230 -0.66 4.97 5.20
C SER A 230 -2.05 5.19 4.65
N THR A 231 -2.15 5.51 3.36
CA THR A 231 -3.41 5.84 2.68
C THR A 231 -4.09 4.64 2.03
N ASP A 232 -3.32 3.59 1.70
CA ASP A 232 -3.78 2.49 0.88
C ASP A 232 -4.03 1.21 1.69
N ALA A 233 -5.07 0.48 1.35
CA ALA A 233 -5.52 -0.70 2.11
C ALA A 233 -4.53 -1.87 2.09
N ALA A 234 -3.75 -2.01 1.03
CA ALA A 234 -2.78 -3.09 0.88
C ALA A 234 -1.41 -2.79 1.52
N THR A 235 -1.10 -1.53 1.86
CA THR A 235 0.26 -1.09 2.21
C THR A 235 0.85 -1.89 3.35
N VAL A 236 0.18 -1.94 4.50
CA VAL A 236 0.73 -2.63 5.70
C VAL A 236 0.87 -4.13 5.45
N GLY A 237 -0.14 -4.75 4.80
CA GLY A 237 -0.08 -6.17 4.46
C GLY A 237 1.05 -6.51 3.48
N ASN A 238 1.30 -5.65 2.51
CA ASN A 238 2.41 -5.83 1.57
C ASN A 238 3.78 -5.69 2.26
N PHE A 239 3.89 -4.83 3.27
CA PHE A 239 5.12 -4.71 4.07
C PHE A 239 5.31 -5.92 4.98
N ASP A 240 4.25 -6.39 5.64
CA ASP A 240 4.27 -7.63 6.42
C ASP A 240 4.69 -8.86 5.57
N LEU A 241 4.41 -8.84 4.26
CA LEU A 241 4.75 -9.89 3.30
C LEU A 241 6.10 -9.67 2.59
N ASP A 242 6.86 -8.64 2.94
CA ASP A 242 8.11 -8.24 2.28
C ASP A 242 7.96 -8.02 0.76
N ILE A 243 6.85 -7.42 0.33
CA ILE A 243 6.66 -7.04 -1.07
C ILE A 243 7.21 -5.63 -1.30
N ILE A 244 8.46 -5.46 -0.94
CA ILE A 244 9.27 -4.25 -1.09
C ILE A 244 10.64 -4.67 -1.57
N ASN A 245 11.18 -3.98 -2.56
CA ASN A 245 12.55 -4.20 -2.98
C ASN A 245 13.48 -3.15 -2.37
N ASP A 246 14.17 -3.52 -1.29
CA ASP A 246 15.11 -2.62 -0.59
C ASP A 246 16.49 -2.57 -1.26
N LYS A 247 16.80 -3.55 -2.12
CA LYS A 247 18.11 -3.69 -2.74
C LYS A 247 18.24 -2.93 -4.05
N GLU A 248 17.13 -2.80 -4.77
CA GLU A 248 17.09 -2.19 -6.10
C GLU A 248 15.92 -1.20 -6.16
N ASP A 249 16.13 -0.11 -6.87
CA ASP A 249 15.09 0.86 -7.16
C ASP A 249 14.36 0.46 -8.45
N LEU A 250 13.39 -0.46 -8.32
CA LEU A 250 12.66 -0.98 -9.48
C LEU A 250 11.86 0.09 -10.21
N ILE A 251 11.38 1.13 -9.51
CA ILE A 251 10.65 2.23 -10.14
C ILE A 251 11.58 3.07 -11.02
N LYS A 252 12.78 3.37 -10.51
CA LYS A 252 13.81 4.04 -11.29
C LYS A 252 14.24 3.18 -12.47
N ASP A 253 14.52 1.91 -12.25
CA ASP A 253 14.96 0.97 -13.28
C ASP A 253 13.90 0.80 -14.38
N LEU A 254 12.62 0.81 -14.03
CA LEU A 254 11.51 0.82 -14.97
C LEU A 254 11.52 2.11 -15.83
N ASN A 255 11.68 3.27 -15.21
CA ASN A 255 11.76 4.55 -15.93
C ASN A 255 13.02 4.67 -16.83
N GLU A 256 14.09 3.95 -16.49
CA GLU A 256 15.29 3.81 -17.31
C GLU A 256 15.17 2.73 -18.40
N ASN A 257 13.99 2.10 -18.56
CA ASN A 257 13.66 1.05 -19.54
C ASN A 257 14.59 -0.19 -19.44
N LYS A 258 14.90 -0.60 -18.22
CA LYS A 258 15.74 -1.78 -17.97
C LYS A 258 14.99 -3.10 -18.07
N PHE A 259 13.64 -3.08 -18.04
CA PHE A 259 12.79 -4.25 -18.13
C PHE A 259 12.20 -4.46 -19.51
N GLU A 260 11.92 -5.72 -19.86
CA GLU A 260 11.29 -6.13 -21.10
C GLU A 260 9.87 -6.64 -20.89
N LEU A 261 9.58 -7.14 -19.66
CA LEU A 261 8.25 -7.60 -19.25
C LEU A 261 7.89 -7.01 -17.90
N VAL A 262 6.71 -6.42 -17.83
CA VAL A 262 6.16 -5.79 -16.61
C VAL A 262 4.81 -6.42 -16.29
N TYR A 263 4.63 -6.91 -15.06
CA TYR A 263 3.36 -7.43 -14.57
C TYR A 263 2.75 -6.46 -13.56
N LEU A 264 1.62 -5.86 -13.91
CA LEU A 264 0.86 -4.95 -13.06
C LEU A 264 -0.33 -5.71 -12.45
N LEU A 265 -0.30 -5.96 -11.14
CA LEU A 265 -1.38 -6.60 -10.41
C LEU A 265 -2.23 -5.56 -9.69
N GLY A 266 -3.35 -5.14 -10.26
CA GLY A 266 -4.21 -4.08 -9.72
C GLY A 266 -3.48 -2.75 -9.52
N GLN A 267 -2.41 -2.50 -10.28
CA GLN A 267 -1.56 -1.33 -10.13
C GLN A 267 -1.88 -0.26 -11.15
N ASP A 268 -2.54 0.80 -10.71
CA ASP A 268 -3.02 1.92 -11.54
C ASP A 268 -2.33 3.25 -11.22
N ASN A 269 -1.60 3.32 -10.10
CA ASN A 269 -0.93 4.53 -9.63
C ASN A 269 0.53 4.65 -10.07
N LEU A 270 1.12 3.58 -10.61
CA LEU A 270 2.49 3.59 -11.11
C LEU A 270 2.56 4.35 -12.43
N ILE A 271 3.35 5.42 -12.44
CA ILE A 271 3.55 6.25 -13.62
C ILE A 271 4.92 5.93 -14.22
N PHE A 272 4.94 5.42 -15.44
CA PHE A 272 6.14 5.24 -16.23
C PHE A 272 5.87 5.45 -17.73
N ASN A 273 6.91 5.79 -18.47
CA ASN A 273 6.81 6.01 -19.90
C ASN A 273 7.11 4.70 -20.64
N LYS A 274 6.06 3.91 -20.92
CA LYS A 274 6.15 2.66 -21.69
C LYS A 274 6.77 2.92 -23.07
N LYS A 275 7.80 2.15 -23.42
CA LYS A 275 8.44 2.14 -24.76
C LYS A 275 8.24 0.78 -25.44
N ASN A 276 9.07 -0.19 -25.09
CA ASN A 276 9.10 -1.51 -25.70
C ASN A 276 8.74 -2.64 -24.74
N GLU A 277 8.44 -2.31 -23.48
CA GLU A 277 8.06 -3.27 -22.47
C GLU A 277 6.76 -3.96 -22.84
N PHE A 278 6.72 -5.29 -22.68
CA PHE A 278 5.48 -6.04 -22.74
C PHE A 278 4.79 -5.96 -21.37
N VAL A 279 3.63 -5.33 -21.34
CA VAL A 279 2.90 -5.06 -20.11
C VAL A 279 1.70 -6.00 -19.96
N ILE A 280 1.67 -6.76 -18.88
CA ILE A 280 0.52 -7.56 -18.46
C ILE A 280 -0.18 -6.77 -17.34
N TYR A 281 -1.46 -6.50 -17.50
CA TYR A 281 -2.30 -5.95 -16.44
C TYR A 281 -3.31 -7.00 -15.98
N GLN A 282 -3.35 -7.24 -14.68
CA GLN A 282 -4.39 -8.03 -14.03
C GLN A 282 -5.14 -7.13 -13.06
N GLY A 283 -6.43 -6.99 -13.23
CA GLY A 283 -7.24 -6.13 -12.37
C GLY A 283 -8.72 -6.19 -12.74
N SER A 284 -9.53 -5.47 -11.98
CA SER A 284 -10.99 -5.53 -12.08
C SER A 284 -11.62 -4.43 -12.93
N HIS A 285 -10.90 -3.33 -13.17
CA HIS A 285 -11.39 -2.15 -13.89
C HIS A 285 -10.45 -1.74 -15.01
N GLY A 286 -11.01 -1.12 -16.04
CA GLY A 286 -10.26 -0.52 -17.15
C GLY A 286 -9.72 0.86 -16.77
N ASP A 287 -8.68 0.91 -15.96
CA ASP A 287 -8.01 2.14 -15.50
C ASP A 287 -6.62 2.28 -16.14
N LYS A 288 -5.77 3.14 -15.59
CA LYS A 288 -4.47 3.53 -16.17
C LYS A 288 -3.54 2.34 -16.46
N GLY A 289 -3.49 1.36 -15.55
CA GLY A 289 -2.71 0.15 -15.77
C GLY A 289 -3.21 -0.67 -16.95
N ALA A 290 -4.54 -0.77 -17.12
CA ALA A 290 -5.16 -1.45 -18.26
C ALA A 290 -4.90 -0.69 -19.57
N GLU A 291 -4.93 0.64 -19.57
CA GLU A 291 -4.71 1.46 -20.77
C GLU A 291 -3.35 1.20 -21.44
N ILE A 292 -2.31 1.05 -20.63
CA ILE A 292 -0.94 0.81 -21.13
C ILE A 292 -0.62 -0.66 -21.41
N ALA A 293 -1.48 -1.59 -20.99
CA ALA A 293 -1.25 -3.03 -21.12
C ALA A 293 -1.22 -3.52 -22.57
N ASP A 294 -0.50 -4.60 -22.82
CA ASP A 294 -0.57 -5.41 -24.06
C ASP A 294 -1.54 -6.57 -23.89
N ILE A 295 -1.65 -7.10 -22.65
CA ILE A 295 -2.64 -8.10 -22.27
C ILE A 295 -3.34 -7.65 -20.99
N ILE A 296 -4.66 -7.80 -20.97
CA ILE A 296 -5.51 -7.56 -19.79
C ILE A 296 -6.09 -8.90 -19.33
N LEU A 297 -5.91 -9.18 -18.04
CA LEU A 297 -6.47 -10.34 -17.34
C LEU A 297 -7.54 -9.85 -16.36
N PRO A 298 -8.84 -10.15 -16.60
CA PRO A 298 -9.91 -9.67 -15.75
C PRO A 298 -9.89 -10.36 -14.38
N GLY A 299 -9.54 -9.59 -13.35
CA GLY A 299 -9.54 -9.97 -11.96
C GLY A 299 -10.85 -9.62 -11.25
N ALA A 300 -11.04 -10.16 -10.06
CA ALA A 300 -12.18 -9.85 -9.20
C ALA A 300 -11.94 -8.54 -8.42
N ALA A 301 -12.95 -7.70 -8.27
CA ALA A 301 -12.91 -6.57 -7.37
C ALA A 301 -12.85 -7.04 -5.90
N TYR A 302 -12.46 -6.15 -4.98
CA TYR A 302 -12.33 -6.47 -3.56
C TYR A 302 -13.65 -6.96 -2.92
N THR A 303 -14.81 -6.59 -3.47
CA THR A 303 -16.12 -7.09 -3.03
C THR A 303 -16.51 -8.44 -3.63
N GLU A 304 -15.79 -8.92 -4.62
CA GLU A 304 -16.10 -10.14 -5.40
C GLU A 304 -15.21 -11.33 -5.03
N GLN A 305 -14.29 -11.12 -4.09
CA GLN A 305 -13.43 -12.15 -3.54
C GLN A 305 -13.27 -11.96 -2.03
N SER A 306 -13.14 -13.06 -1.29
CA SER A 306 -12.75 -12.97 0.12
C SER A 306 -11.24 -12.85 0.22
N GLY A 307 -10.74 -12.10 1.19
CA GLY A 307 -9.31 -11.94 1.42
C GLY A 307 -8.99 -11.30 2.77
N HIS A 308 -7.73 -11.32 3.14
CA HIS A 308 -7.25 -10.66 4.36
C HIS A 308 -6.56 -9.34 4.02
N TYR A 309 -6.69 -8.37 4.93
CA TYR A 309 -6.03 -7.08 4.88
C TYR A 309 -5.47 -6.74 6.26
N THR A 310 -4.29 -6.17 6.31
CA THR A 310 -3.74 -5.62 7.55
C THR A 310 -4.09 -4.15 7.65
N ASN A 311 -4.77 -3.74 8.71
CA ASN A 311 -5.12 -2.34 8.93
C ASN A 311 -3.91 -1.51 9.42
N LEU A 312 -4.10 -0.19 9.60
CA LEU A 312 -3.04 0.73 10.05
C LEU A 312 -2.38 0.31 11.37
N GLU A 313 -3.11 -0.34 12.27
CA GLU A 313 -2.62 -0.82 13.57
C GLU A 313 -1.85 -2.14 13.49
N GLY A 314 -1.72 -2.72 12.29
CA GLY A 314 -1.10 -4.03 12.09
C GLY A 314 -2.02 -5.22 12.41
N LYS A 315 -3.33 -4.99 12.51
CA LYS A 315 -4.31 -6.04 12.77
C LYS A 315 -4.82 -6.65 11.46
N ILE A 316 -4.63 -7.95 11.30
CA ILE A 316 -5.14 -8.67 10.13
C ILE A 316 -6.65 -8.88 10.29
N GLN A 317 -7.40 -8.48 9.27
CA GLN A 317 -8.86 -8.55 9.21
C GLN A 317 -9.31 -9.23 7.93
N LYS A 318 -10.34 -10.07 8.02
CA LYS A 318 -10.91 -10.77 6.88
C LYS A 318 -12.05 -9.98 6.26
N ALA A 319 -11.95 -9.70 4.96
CA ALA A 319 -13.03 -9.20 4.13
C ALA A 319 -13.76 -10.37 3.47
N TYR A 320 -15.08 -10.39 3.54
CA TYR A 320 -15.89 -11.43 2.94
C TYR A 320 -16.42 -11.01 1.59
N LYS A 321 -16.48 -11.94 0.67
CA LYS A 321 -17.09 -11.79 -0.63
C LYS A 321 -18.56 -11.38 -0.49
N ALA A 322 -18.96 -10.32 -1.18
CA ALA A 322 -20.34 -9.78 -1.18
C ALA A 322 -21.05 -9.97 -2.54
N SER A 323 -20.31 -10.12 -3.64
CA SER A 323 -20.83 -10.28 -5.00
C SER A 323 -19.98 -11.21 -5.84
N TYR A 324 -20.30 -11.34 -7.11
CA TYR A 324 -19.56 -12.20 -8.04
C TYR A 324 -18.90 -11.38 -9.13
N PRO A 325 -17.69 -11.77 -9.59
CA PRO A 325 -17.06 -11.10 -10.72
C PRO A 325 -17.88 -11.25 -12.00
N PRO A 326 -17.86 -10.26 -12.89
CA PRO A 326 -18.63 -10.28 -14.13
C PRO A 326 -17.99 -11.19 -15.18
N GLY A 327 -18.82 -11.74 -16.08
CA GLY A 327 -18.36 -12.48 -17.26
C GLY A 327 -17.41 -13.63 -16.93
N GLU A 328 -16.22 -13.59 -17.52
CA GLU A 328 -15.15 -14.59 -17.35
C GLU A 328 -14.09 -14.17 -16.31
N ALA A 329 -14.29 -13.06 -15.59
CA ALA A 329 -13.36 -12.60 -14.58
C ALA A 329 -13.19 -13.63 -13.44
N LYS A 330 -11.96 -13.78 -12.94
CA LYS A 330 -11.59 -14.76 -11.92
C LYS A 330 -11.07 -14.08 -10.66
N GLU A 331 -11.11 -14.81 -9.52
CA GLU A 331 -10.37 -14.39 -8.35
C GLU A 331 -8.87 -14.31 -8.67
N ASP A 332 -8.21 -13.24 -8.27
CA ASP A 332 -6.84 -12.91 -8.68
C ASP A 332 -5.83 -14.03 -8.42
N TRP A 333 -5.91 -14.68 -7.25
CA TRP A 333 -5.02 -15.77 -6.90
C TRP A 333 -5.12 -16.97 -7.86
N LYS A 334 -6.31 -17.23 -8.44
CA LYS A 334 -6.52 -18.31 -9.42
C LYS A 334 -5.77 -18.06 -10.70
N ILE A 335 -5.81 -16.81 -11.19
CA ILE A 335 -5.12 -16.39 -12.42
C ILE A 335 -3.63 -16.67 -12.30
N ILE A 336 -3.03 -16.24 -11.18
CA ILE A 336 -1.59 -16.42 -10.91
C ILE A 336 -1.24 -17.90 -10.77
N ASN A 337 -2.09 -18.68 -10.09
CA ASN A 337 -1.88 -20.10 -9.87
C ASN A 337 -1.96 -20.89 -11.21
N GLU A 338 -2.91 -20.55 -12.08
CA GLU A 338 -3.07 -21.14 -13.41
C GLU A 338 -1.87 -20.79 -14.31
N LEU A 339 -1.37 -19.54 -14.29
CA LEU A 339 -0.16 -19.14 -14.99
C LEU A 339 1.06 -19.93 -14.51
N SER A 340 1.23 -20.09 -13.21
CA SER A 340 2.31 -20.92 -12.66
C SER A 340 2.21 -22.37 -13.11
N ALA A 341 1.01 -22.95 -13.08
CA ALA A 341 0.77 -24.33 -13.55
C ALA A 341 1.12 -24.51 -15.00
N LEU A 342 0.82 -23.53 -15.84
CA LEU A 342 1.13 -23.57 -17.27
C LEU A 342 2.64 -23.50 -17.56
N ILE A 343 3.39 -22.71 -16.77
CA ILE A 343 4.84 -22.53 -16.95
C ILE A 343 5.63 -23.68 -16.35
N LYS A 344 5.32 -24.09 -15.12
CA LYS A 344 6.08 -25.10 -14.38
C LYS A 344 5.44 -26.48 -14.38
N ARG A 345 4.26 -26.66 -15.00
CA ARG A 345 3.43 -27.87 -14.97
C ARG A 345 3.03 -28.30 -13.54
N LYS A 346 2.97 -27.34 -12.62
CA LYS A 346 2.61 -27.54 -11.22
C LYS A 346 1.97 -26.28 -10.63
N ASN A 347 0.83 -26.42 -9.97
CA ASN A 347 0.21 -25.36 -9.19
C ASN A 347 1.13 -24.92 -8.04
N LEU A 348 1.12 -23.64 -7.71
CA LEU A 348 1.75 -23.14 -6.47
C LEU A 348 0.99 -23.65 -5.26
N TYR A 349 -0.34 -23.61 -5.31
CA TYR A 349 -1.25 -24.06 -4.26
C TYR A 349 -2.38 -24.91 -4.82
N GLN A 350 -2.81 -25.93 -4.07
CA GLN A 350 -3.90 -26.82 -4.51
C GLN A 350 -5.27 -26.12 -4.42
N ASN A 351 -5.45 -25.31 -3.38
CA ASN A 351 -6.68 -24.57 -3.12
C ASN A 351 -6.36 -23.28 -2.33
N LYS A 352 -7.38 -22.47 -2.07
CA LYS A 352 -7.24 -21.19 -1.36
C LYS A 352 -6.85 -21.37 0.12
N GLU A 353 -7.26 -22.46 0.75
CA GLU A 353 -6.92 -22.75 2.15
C GLU A 353 -5.43 -23.02 2.32
N ASP A 354 -4.84 -23.80 1.40
CA ASP A 354 -3.39 -24.06 1.38
C ASP A 354 -2.60 -22.76 1.21
N LEU A 355 -3.09 -21.85 0.34
CA LEU A 355 -2.50 -20.53 0.15
C LEU A 355 -2.55 -19.71 1.44
N ILE A 356 -3.73 -19.65 2.09
CA ILE A 356 -3.93 -18.91 3.34
C ILE A 356 -3.02 -19.46 4.44
N ASN A 357 -2.98 -20.78 4.62
CA ASN A 357 -2.13 -21.42 5.62
C ASN A 357 -0.65 -21.14 5.39
N SER A 358 -0.20 -21.19 4.14
CA SER A 358 1.19 -20.87 3.78
C SER A 358 1.52 -19.40 4.04
N MET A 359 0.61 -18.48 3.73
CA MET A 359 0.76 -17.07 4.02
C MET A 359 0.87 -16.81 5.54
N PHE A 360 -0.02 -17.38 6.35
CA PHE A 360 0.06 -17.21 7.80
C PHE A 360 1.31 -17.85 8.41
N ASN A 361 1.75 -18.99 7.88
CA ASN A 361 3.02 -19.58 8.29
C ASN A 361 4.21 -18.67 7.96
N TYR A 362 4.20 -18.02 6.80
CA TYR A 362 5.21 -17.04 6.43
C TYR A 362 5.25 -15.87 7.41
N LEU A 363 4.10 -15.30 7.76
CA LEU A 363 3.98 -14.19 8.72
C LEU A 363 4.41 -14.56 10.15
N ASN A 364 4.25 -15.81 10.56
CA ASN A 364 4.66 -16.31 11.88
C ASN A 364 6.16 -16.60 11.99
N LEU A 365 6.87 -16.66 10.86
CA LEU A 365 8.32 -16.86 10.81
C LEU A 365 9.13 -15.55 10.84
N GLN A 366 8.44 -14.41 10.78
CA GLN A 366 9.00 -13.08 10.96
C GLN A 366 8.87 -12.63 12.42
#